data_04e196ae78e5ad5e29fd4917e9d002fc
#
_entry.id   04e196ae78e5ad5e29fd4917e9d002fc
#
_cell.length_a   1.000
_cell.length_b   1.000
_cell.length_c   1.000
_cell.angle_alpha   90.00
_cell.angle_beta   90.00
_cell.angle_gamma   90.00
#
_symmetry.space_group_name_H-M   'P 1'
#
loop_
_entity.id
_entity.type
_entity.pdbx_description
1 polymer ?
#
loop_
_entity_poly.entity_id
_entity_poly.type
_entity_poly.pdbx_seq_one_letter_code
_entity_poly.pdbx_strand_id
1 'polypeptide(L)'
;PKSLEEDIELLEMNGCDHLLLPDESIIDNIDLIKASQKSNKLCGKNRPGHFDGVLTILNKFFKIIKPKLVIFGKKDYQQFLLVKEFIVENNFNIKIIGGNTIREESGLALSSRNNLLSNKNKYLASHIYKVLNEIKLSKENLNEELISNKKNYLTELGFDVDYLTAVSYTHLRAH
;
A
#
# COMPACT_ATOMS: atom_id res chain seq x y z
N PRO A 1 5.76 12.78 -11.32
CA PRO A 1 6.11 12.82 -12.73
C PRO A 1 5.98 11.41 -13.27
N LYS A 2 5.25 11.28 -14.37
CA LYS A 2 5.14 10.00 -15.05
C LYS A 2 5.99 10.18 -16.31
N SER A 3 7.15 9.55 -16.35
CA SER A 3 7.94 9.39 -17.55
C SER A 3 7.81 7.94 -17.98
N LEU A 4 6.98 7.69 -18.98
CA LEU A 4 6.77 6.32 -19.51
C LEU A 4 8.10 5.78 -20.06
N GLU A 5 8.90 6.64 -20.69
CA GLU A 5 10.18 6.27 -21.29
C GLU A 5 11.18 5.81 -20.21
N GLU A 6 11.33 6.58 -19.12
CA GLU A 6 12.19 6.20 -17.99
C GLU A 6 11.71 4.91 -17.30
N ASP A 7 10.39 4.73 -17.17
CA ASP A 7 9.82 3.51 -16.59
C ASP A 7 10.09 2.30 -17.49
N ILE A 8 9.99 2.42 -18.83
CA ILE A 8 10.31 1.37 -19.80
C ILE A 8 11.79 0.99 -19.70
N GLU A 9 12.71 1.96 -19.76
CA GLU A 9 14.14 1.72 -19.65
C GLU A 9 14.49 0.99 -18.35
N LEU A 10 13.90 1.39 -17.23
CA LEU A 10 14.12 0.76 -15.93
C LEU A 10 13.61 -0.69 -15.89
N LEU A 11 12.48 -0.96 -16.50
CA LEU A 11 11.91 -2.31 -16.59
C LEU A 11 12.79 -3.20 -17.47
N GLU A 12 13.26 -2.73 -18.63
CA GLU A 12 14.17 -3.45 -19.51
C GLU A 12 15.50 -3.77 -18.81
N MET A 13 16.12 -2.80 -18.13
CA MET A 13 17.33 -2.98 -17.35
C MET A 13 17.19 -4.05 -16.24
N ASN A 14 15.98 -4.22 -15.72
CA ASN A 14 15.69 -5.21 -14.69
C ASN A 14 15.10 -6.53 -15.23
N GLY A 15 15.17 -6.75 -16.55
CA GLY A 15 14.77 -8.01 -17.17
C GLY A 15 13.26 -8.24 -17.23
N CYS A 16 12.48 -7.16 -17.39
CA CYS A 16 11.05 -7.26 -17.63
C CYS A 16 10.81 -7.72 -19.08
N ASP A 17 10.18 -8.88 -19.25
CA ASP A 17 9.91 -9.45 -20.58
C ASP A 17 8.72 -8.79 -21.28
N HIS A 18 7.71 -8.38 -20.52
CA HIS A 18 6.46 -7.82 -21.07
C HIS A 18 5.95 -6.67 -20.22
N LEU A 19 5.56 -5.58 -20.85
CA LEU A 19 4.90 -4.44 -20.22
C LEU A 19 3.50 -4.29 -20.82
N LEU A 20 2.47 -4.39 -19.97
CA LEU A 20 1.11 -4.09 -20.36
C LEU A 20 0.83 -2.60 -20.15
N LEU A 21 0.55 -1.90 -21.24
CA LEU A 21 0.11 -0.51 -21.22
C LEU A 21 -1.39 -0.48 -21.56
N PRO A 22 -2.26 -0.43 -20.55
CA PRO A 22 -3.69 -0.38 -20.78
C PRO A 22 -4.09 0.99 -21.36
N ASP A 23 -4.94 0.99 -22.36
CA ASP A 23 -5.66 2.18 -22.81
C ASP A 23 -6.99 2.35 -22.05
N GLU A 24 -7.74 3.40 -22.37
CA GLU A 24 -9.00 3.69 -21.69
C GLU A 24 -10.06 2.60 -21.88
N SER A 25 -9.99 1.83 -22.98
CA SER A 25 -10.93 0.75 -23.26
C SER A 25 -10.87 -0.40 -22.24
N ILE A 26 -9.79 -0.51 -21.49
CA ILE A 26 -9.67 -1.57 -20.48
C ILE A 26 -10.71 -1.43 -19.36
N ILE A 27 -11.20 -0.21 -19.14
CA ILE A 27 -12.24 0.07 -18.15
C ILE A 27 -13.66 0.05 -18.73
N ASP A 28 -13.78 -0.10 -20.06
CA ASP A 28 -15.08 -0.22 -20.71
C ASP A 28 -15.78 -1.51 -20.30
N ASN A 29 -17.07 -1.42 -19.97
CA ASN A 29 -17.90 -2.54 -19.56
C ASN A 29 -17.26 -3.37 -18.43
N ILE A 30 -16.64 -2.71 -17.45
CA ILE A 30 -16.00 -3.37 -16.32
C ILE A 30 -17.04 -3.66 -15.22
N ASP A 31 -17.10 -4.90 -14.75
CA ASP A 31 -17.92 -5.27 -13.61
C ASP A 31 -17.36 -4.66 -12.34
N LEU A 32 -18.12 -3.80 -11.67
CA LEU A 32 -17.72 -3.19 -10.41
C LEU A 32 -17.63 -4.25 -9.31
N ILE A 33 -16.45 -4.37 -8.72
CA ILE A 33 -16.19 -5.25 -7.60
C ILE A 33 -16.35 -4.48 -6.30
N LYS A 34 -17.10 -5.04 -5.35
CA LYS A 34 -17.19 -4.51 -4.00
C LYS A 34 -16.17 -5.18 -3.11
N ALA A 35 -15.32 -4.39 -2.49
CA ALA A 35 -14.37 -4.87 -1.49
C ALA A 35 -15.10 -5.25 -0.20
N SER A 36 -14.51 -6.16 0.58
CA SER A 36 -15.06 -6.56 1.87
C SER A 36 -15.16 -5.37 2.84
N GLN A 37 -15.91 -5.53 3.94
CA GLN A 37 -16.06 -4.47 4.96
C GLN A 37 -14.73 -4.00 5.58
N LYS A 38 -13.64 -4.77 5.44
CA LYS A 38 -12.31 -4.36 5.85
C LYS A 38 -11.81 -3.14 5.08
N SER A 39 -12.32 -2.92 3.87
CA SER A 39 -12.02 -1.74 3.04
C SER A 39 -12.46 -0.41 3.66
N ASN A 40 -13.44 -0.43 4.58
CA ASN A 40 -13.99 0.77 5.21
C ASN A 40 -13.22 1.20 6.47
N LYS A 41 -12.09 0.53 6.77
CA LYS A 41 -11.22 0.82 7.91
C LYS A 41 -9.92 1.48 7.46
N LEU A 42 -9.18 2.00 8.41
CA LEU A 42 -7.83 2.57 8.20
C LEU A 42 -7.83 3.57 7.02
N CYS A 43 -6.94 3.39 6.03
CA CYS A 43 -6.87 4.29 4.89
C CYS A 43 -8.15 4.28 4.04
N GLY A 44 -8.91 3.19 4.01
CA GLY A 44 -10.17 3.13 3.29
C GLY A 44 -11.28 3.99 3.90
N LYS A 45 -11.23 4.26 5.21
CA LYS A 45 -12.14 5.19 5.88
C LYS A 45 -12.04 6.60 5.29
N ASN A 46 -10.81 7.03 4.98
CA ASN A 46 -10.53 8.36 4.43
C ASN A 46 -10.58 8.38 2.88
N ARG A 47 -10.76 7.22 2.26
CA ARG A 47 -10.81 7.05 0.79
C ARG A 47 -11.97 6.12 0.39
N PRO A 48 -13.24 6.53 0.59
CA PRO A 48 -14.40 5.70 0.24
C PRO A 48 -14.38 5.25 -1.22
N GLY A 49 -14.65 3.97 -1.48
CA GLY A 49 -14.66 3.39 -2.82
C GLY A 49 -13.28 3.11 -3.46
N HIS A 50 -12.19 3.56 -2.83
CA HIS A 50 -10.86 3.35 -3.39
C HIS A 50 -10.53 1.87 -3.64
N PHE A 51 -10.78 1.02 -2.67
CA PHE A 51 -10.49 -0.40 -2.80
C PHE A 51 -11.47 -1.13 -3.72
N ASP A 52 -12.70 -0.66 -3.87
CA ASP A 52 -13.63 -1.14 -4.90
C ASP A 52 -13.00 -0.92 -6.28
N GLY A 53 -12.48 0.27 -6.55
CA GLY A 53 -11.77 0.58 -7.80
C GLY A 53 -10.53 -0.29 -8.01
N VAL A 54 -9.70 -0.47 -6.96
CA VAL A 54 -8.50 -1.33 -7.04
C VAL A 54 -8.88 -2.75 -7.42
N LEU A 55 -9.85 -3.38 -6.73
CA LEU A 55 -10.25 -4.76 -7.01
C LEU A 55 -10.94 -4.90 -8.37
N THR A 56 -11.69 -3.87 -8.80
CA THR A 56 -12.32 -3.84 -10.12
C THR A 56 -11.28 -3.94 -11.24
N ILE A 57 -10.24 -3.10 -11.19
CA ILE A 57 -9.16 -3.12 -12.18
C ILE A 57 -8.36 -4.44 -12.10
N LEU A 58 -8.04 -4.90 -10.90
CA LEU A 58 -7.31 -6.17 -10.73
C LEU A 58 -8.11 -7.37 -11.23
N ASN A 59 -9.43 -7.39 -11.05
CA ASN A 59 -10.30 -8.43 -11.63
C ASN A 59 -10.14 -8.51 -13.15
N LYS A 60 -10.16 -7.36 -13.81
CA LYS A 60 -9.96 -7.30 -15.27
C LYS A 60 -8.57 -7.82 -15.66
N PHE A 61 -7.51 -7.35 -14.99
CA PHE A 61 -6.15 -7.81 -15.27
C PHE A 61 -5.97 -9.31 -15.01
N PHE A 62 -6.49 -9.84 -13.93
CA PHE A 62 -6.38 -11.26 -13.61
C PHE A 62 -7.10 -12.13 -14.65
N LYS A 63 -8.23 -11.67 -15.19
CA LYS A 63 -8.96 -12.37 -16.26
C LYS A 63 -8.23 -12.33 -17.61
N ILE A 64 -7.54 -11.23 -17.93
CA ILE A 64 -6.80 -11.05 -19.19
C ILE A 64 -5.46 -11.79 -19.13
N ILE A 65 -4.64 -11.50 -18.09
CA ILE A 65 -3.25 -11.96 -17.99
C ILE A 65 -3.18 -13.40 -17.48
N LYS A 66 -4.14 -13.80 -16.62
CA LYS A 66 -4.18 -15.12 -15.94
C LYS A 66 -2.84 -15.45 -15.27
N PRO A 67 -2.29 -14.57 -14.42
CA PRO A 67 -0.98 -14.77 -13.84
C PRO A 67 -1.00 -15.98 -12.90
N LYS A 68 0.10 -16.75 -12.86
CA LYS A 68 0.30 -17.81 -11.85
C LYS A 68 0.72 -17.23 -10.50
N LEU A 69 1.39 -16.07 -10.52
CA LEU A 69 1.94 -15.40 -9.36
C LEU A 69 1.82 -13.88 -9.53
N VAL A 70 1.48 -13.21 -8.43
CA VAL A 70 1.48 -11.74 -8.35
C VAL A 70 2.26 -11.27 -7.11
N ILE A 71 2.91 -10.12 -7.23
CA ILE A 71 3.68 -9.51 -6.15
C ILE A 71 3.05 -8.16 -5.80
N PHE A 72 2.73 -7.96 -4.51
CA PHE A 72 2.23 -6.70 -3.99
C PHE A 72 3.13 -6.20 -2.87
N GLY A 73 3.42 -4.90 -2.86
CA GLY A 73 4.23 -4.29 -1.80
C GLY A 73 3.47 -4.24 -0.46
N LYS A 74 4.11 -4.70 0.62
CA LYS A 74 3.56 -4.58 1.99
C LYS A 74 3.55 -3.14 2.51
N LYS A 75 4.07 -2.18 1.75
CA LYS A 75 3.90 -0.75 2.03
C LYS A 75 2.42 -0.40 2.12
N ASP A 76 1.63 -0.85 1.16
CA ASP A 76 0.18 -0.67 1.11
C ASP A 76 -0.52 -1.93 1.68
N TYR A 77 -0.27 -2.20 2.96
CA TYR A 77 -0.60 -3.48 3.59
C TYR A 77 -2.09 -3.82 3.56
N GLN A 78 -2.97 -2.82 3.75
CA GLN A 78 -4.41 -3.02 3.65
C GLN A 78 -4.81 -3.47 2.24
N GLN A 79 -4.22 -2.87 1.20
CA GLN A 79 -4.43 -3.28 -0.19
C GLN A 79 -3.97 -4.73 -0.41
N PHE A 80 -2.77 -5.08 0.07
CA PHE A 80 -2.26 -6.46 -0.02
C PHE A 80 -3.22 -7.48 0.59
N LEU A 81 -3.78 -7.19 1.77
CA LEU A 81 -4.73 -8.08 2.43
C LEU A 81 -6.05 -8.21 1.68
N LEU A 82 -6.60 -7.11 1.18
CA LEU A 82 -7.84 -7.11 0.41
C LEU A 82 -7.68 -7.86 -0.92
N VAL A 83 -6.55 -7.69 -1.60
CA VAL A 83 -6.24 -8.44 -2.83
C VAL A 83 -6.09 -9.94 -2.54
N LYS A 84 -5.42 -10.29 -1.44
CA LYS A 84 -5.29 -11.70 -1.01
C LYS A 84 -6.65 -12.33 -0.74
N GLU A 85 -7.52 -11.63 -0.04
CA GLU A 85 -8.90 -12.06 0.24
C GLU A 85 -9.68 -12.24 -1.08
N PHE A 86 -9.62 -11.25 -1.95
CA PHE A 86 -10.27 -11.26 -3.26
C PHE A 86 -9.85 -12.44 -4.15
N ILE A 87 -8.57 -12.77 -4.19
CA ILE A 87 -8.04 -13.94 -4.92
C ILE A 87 -8.69 -15.23 -4.42
N VAL A 88 -8.78 -15.39 -3.10
CA VAL A 88 -9.36 -16.59 -2.46
C VAL A 88 -10.87 -16.68 -2.70
N GLU A 89 -11.60 -15.60 -2.46
CA GLU A 89 -13.07 -15.55 -2.58
C GLU A 89 -13.56 -15.79 -4.02
N ASN A 90 -12.76 -15.39 -5.00
CA ASN A 90 -13.10 -15.58 -6.42
C ASN A 90 -12.45 -16.82 -7.05
N ASN A 91 -11.84 -17.69 -6.23
CA ASN A 91 -11.21 -18.93 -6.67
C ASN A 91 -10.18 -18.73 -7.80
N PHE A 92 -9.46 -17.61 -7.80
CA PHE A 92 -8.35 -17.41 -8.72
C PHE A 92 -7.20 -18.36 -8.39
N ASN A 93 -6.69 -19.10 -9.37
CA ASN A 93 -5.50 -19.93 -9.19
C ASN A 93 -4.23 -19.06 -9.28
N ILE A 94 -4.11 -18.10 -8.36
CA ILE A 94 -3.03 -17.10 -8.31
C ILE A 94 -2.35 -17.18 -6.96
N LYS A 95 -1.03 -17.35 -6.96
CA LYS A 95 -0.21 -17.20 -5.75
C LYS A 95 0.12 -15.72 -5.56
N ILE A 96 -0.19 -15.17 -4.38
CA ILE A 96 0.18 -13.80 -4.02
C ILE A 96 1.39 -13.77 -3.08
N ILE A 97 2.38 -12.93 -3.39
CA ILE A 97 3.56 -12.70 -2.56
C ILE A 97 3.58 -11.24 -2.10
N GLY A 98 3.82 -11.03 -0.80
CA GLY A 98 4.02 -9.70 -0.23
C GLY A 98 5.50 -9.29 -0.26
N GLY A 99 5.86 -8.34 -1.11
CA GLY A 99 7.20 -7.73 -1.14
C GLY A 99 7.44 -6.84 0.09
N ASN A 100 8.61 -6.90 0.68
CA ASN A 100 8.96 -6.03 1.79
C ASN A 100 9.12 -4.58 1.33
N THR A 101 8.79 -3.62 2.20
CA THR A 101 8.99 -2.21 1.93
C THR A 101 10.48 -1.89 1.89
N ILE A 102 10.97 -1.46 0.74
CA ILE A 102 12.34 -0.95 0.59
C ILE A 102 12.37 0.50 1.06
N ARG A 103 13.46 0.88 1.75
CA ARG A 103 13.60 2.20 2.35
C ARG A 103 14.95 2.81 2.01
N GLU A 104 15.00 4.13 2.02
CA GLU A 104 16.24 4.90 2.03
C GLU A 104 16.97 4.68 3.37
N GLU A 105 18.24 5.06 3.46
CA GLU A 105 19.02 5.00 4.72
C GLU A 105 18.36 5.77 5.87
N SER A 106 17.66 6.85 5.53
CA SER A 106 16.84 7.64 6.46
C SER A 106 15.65 6.88 7.08
N GLY A 107 15.30 5.70 6.54
CA GLY A 107 14.10 4.95 6.88
C GLY A 107 12.88 5.33 6.06
N LEU A 108 12.93 6.39 5.25
CA LEU A 108 11.83 6.79 4.37
C LEU A 108 11.56 5.69 3.32
N ALA A 109 10.32 5.25 3.20
CA ALA A 109 9.95 4.26 2.20
C ALA A 109 10.16 4.80 0.78
N LEU A 110 10.77 3.99 -0.10
CA LEU A 110 10.97 4.39 -1.49
C LEU A 110 9.63 4.68 -2.19
N SER A 111 9.61 5.81 -2.89
CA SER A 111 8.47 6.25 -3.69
C SER A 111 8.93 7.29 -4.72
N SER A 112 8.43 7.22 -5.94
CA SER A 112 8.63 8.28 -6.95
C SER A 112 8.11 9.64 -6.46
N ARG A 113 7.12 9.66 -5.56
CA ARG A 113 6.61 10.89 -4.92
C ARG A 113 7.63 11.57 -4.01
N ASN A 114 8.64 10.86 -3.53
CA ASN A 114 9.69 11.47 -2.71
C ASN A 114 10.48 12.54 -3.47
N ASN A 115 10.51 12.47 -4.80
CA ASN A 115 11.14 13.48 -5.65
C ASN A 115 10.42 14.85 -5.59
N LEU A 116 9.18 14.88 -5.15
CA LEU A 116 8.42 16.11 -4.93
C LEU A 116 8.70 16.77 -3.57
N LEU A 117 9.41 16.08 -2.68
CA LEU A 117 9.72 16.57 -1.35
C LEU A 117 11.05 17.35 -1.35
N SER A 118 11.06 18.50 -0.66
CA SER A 118 12.32 19.16 -0.31
C SER A 118 13.16 18.28 0.62
N ASN A 119 14.47 18.53 0.71
CA ASN A 119 15.35 17.81 1.63
C ASN A 119 14.86 17.90 3.08
N LYS A 120 14.35 19.07 3.49
CA LYS A 120 13.74 19.26 4.82
C LYS A 120 12.55 18.33 5.02
N ASN A 121 11.66 18.24 4.02
CA ASN A 121 10.46 17.40 4.10
C ASN A 121 10.79 15.91 4.02
N LYS A 122 11.83 15.51 3.27
CA LYS A 122 12.32 14.11 3.30
C LYS A 122 12.82 13.73 4.68
N TYR A 123 13.60 14.61 5.33
CA TYR A 123 14.05 14.39 6.70
C TYR A 123 12.86 14.26 7.67
N LEU A 124 11.89 15.17 7.60
CA LEU A 124 10.67 15.07 8.41
C LEU A 124 9.94 13.75 8.14
N ALA A 125 9.73 13.37 6.89
CA ALA A 125 9.02 12.16 6.51
C ALA A 125 9.67 10.88 7.08
N SER A 126 10.98 10.86 7.32
CA SER A 126 11.67 9.74 7.95
C SER A 126 11.20 9.45 9.39
N HIS A 127 10.69 10.47 10.09
CA HIS A 127 10.16 10.31 11.45
C HIS A 127 8.96 9.37 11.53
N ILE A 128 8.19 9.22 10.44
CA ILE A 128 7.10 8.24 10.38
C ILE A 128 7.63 6.83 10.65
N TYR A 129 8.71 6.44 9.96
CA TYR A 129 9.28 5.11 10.15
C TYR A 129 9.93 4.94 11.53
N LYS A 130 10.59 5.99 12.05
CA LYS A 130 11.14 5.99 13.40
C LYS A 130 10.04 5.69 14.43
N VAL A 131 8.92 6.39 14.36
CA VAL A 131 7.76 6.18 15.25
C VAL A 131 7.20 4.76 15.10
N LEU A 132 7.01 4.27 13.87
CA LEU A 132 6.51 2.92 13.64
C LEU A 132 7.46 1.85 14.19
N ASN A 133 8.77 2.07 14.07
CA ASN A 133 9.77 1.14 14.61
C ASN A 133 9.81 1.15 16.14
N GLU A 134 9.70 2.31 16.77
CA GLU A 134 9.60 2.45 18.22
C GLU A 134 8.37 1.71 18.77
N ILE A 135 7.20 1.90 18.14
CA ILE A 135 5.97 1.16 18.49
C ILE A 135 6.18 -0.36 18.33
N LYS A 136 6.80 -0.77 17.23
CA LYS A 136 7.10 -2.19 16.97
C LYS A 136 8.01 -2.80 18.03
N LEU A 137 9.00 -2.06 18.52
CA LEU A 137 9.92 -2.51 19.55
C LEU A 137 9.27 -2.56 20.95
N SER A 138 8.26 -1.72 21.16
CA SER A 138 7.52 -1.61 22.44
C SER A 138 6.34 -2.59 22.55
N LYS A 139 6.40 -3.75 21.88
CA LYS A 139 5.27 -4.71 21.79
C LYS A 139 4.68 -5.10 23.15
N GLU A 140 5.51 -5.28 24.16
CA GLU A 140 5.11 -5.69 25.51
C GLU A 140 4.38 -4.59 26.27
N ASN A 141 4.65 -3.33 25.91
CA ASN A 141 4.06 -2.13 26.52
C ASN A 141 3.11 -1.39 25.57
N LEU A 142 2.62 -2.09 24.53
CA LEU A 142 1.72 -1.50 23.57
C LEU A 142 0.37 -1.21 24.20
N ASN A 143 0.02 0.07 24.31
CA ASN A 143 -1.24 0.55 24.82
C ASN A 143 -1.71 1.80 24.06
N GLU A 144 -2.92 2.25 24.33
CA GLU A 144 -3.50 3.43 23.67
C GLU A 144 -2.73 4.72 24.02
N GLU A 145 -2.18 4.83 25.20
CA GLU A 145 -1.41 5.98 25.63
C GLU A 145 -0.12 6.13 24.79
N LEU A 146 0.62 5.05 24.60
CA LEU A 146 1.81 5.04 23.75
C LEU A 146 1.46 5.48 22.31
N ILE A 147 0.39 4.93 21.74
CA ILE A 147 -0.06 5.28 20.39
C ILE A 147 -0.46 6.75 20.32
N SER A 148 -1.20 7.25 21.31
CA SER A 148 -1.61 8.64 21.39
C SER A 148 -0.40 9.59 21.49
N ASN A 149 0.58 9.29 22.35
CA ASN A 149 1.79 10.08 22.50
C ASN A 149 2.61 10.13 21.19
N LYS A 150 2.70 9.00 20.47
CA LYS A 150 3.37 8.94 19.18
C LYS A 150 2.62 9.70 18.07
N LYS A 151 1.29 9.67 18.11
CA LYS A 151 0.47 10.47 17.20
C LYS A 151 0.69 11.97 17.46
N ASN A 152 0.65 12.39 18.73
CA ASN A 152 0.88 13.79 19.11
C ASN A 152 2.28 14.26 18.66
N TYR A 153 3.32 13.46 18.89
CA TYR A 153 4.67 13.76 18.41
C TYR A 153 4.73 14.02 16.91
N LEU A 154 4.06 13.20 16.08
CA LEU A 154 4.00 13.43 14.64
C LEU A 154 3.22 14.72 14.31
N THR A 155 2.14 15.00 15.02
CA THR A 155 1.35 16.22 14.82
C THR A 155 2.17 17.47 15.17
N GLU A 156 2.95 17.45 16.24
CA GLU A 156 3.87 18.53 16.62
C GLU A 156 4.98 18.78 15.58
N LEU A 157 5.40 17.74 14.87
CA LEU A 157 6.31 17.86 13.74
C LEU A 157 5.64 18.42 12.46
N GLY A 158 4.33 18.68 12.50
CA GLY A 158 3.57 19.25 11.39
C GLY A 158 2.93 18.24 10.45
N PHE A 159 2.80 16.95 10.87
CA PHE A 159 2.04 15.97 10.11
C PHE A 159 0.54 16.10 10.40
N ASP A 160 -0.26 16.00 9.33
CA ASP A 160 -1.68 15.69 9.46
C ASP A 160 -1.84 14.16 9.52
N VAL A 161 -2.12 13.64 10.73
CA VAL A 161 -2.11 12.20 11.00
C VAL A 161 -3.54 11.65 10.94
N ASP A 162 -3.93 11.10 9.81
CA ASP A 162 -5.21 10.43 9.62
C ASP A 162 -5.45 9.35 10.68
N TYR A 163 -4.49 8.45 10.85
CA TYR A 163 -4.51 7.42 11.87
C TYR A 163 -3.11 6.91 12.21
N LEU A 164 -2.94 6.46 13.42
CA LEU A 164 -1.81 5.67 13.90
C LEU A 164 -2.39 4.59 14.80
N THR A 165 -2.20 3.31 14.45
CA THR A 165 -2.77 2.21 15.21
C THR A 165 -1.98 0.93 14.99
N ALA A 166 -1.99 0.04 15.98
CA ALA A 166 -1.52 -1.32 15.83
C ALA A 166 -2.69 -2.22 15.47
N VAL A 167 -2.50 -3.08 14.48
CA VAL A 167 -3.53 -4.01 14.02
C VAL A 167 -2.98 -5.42 13.93
N SER A 168 -3.85 -6.42 14.13
CA SER A 168 -3.48 -7.81 13.87
C SER A 168 -3.27 -8.03 12.37
N TYR A 169 -2.28 -8.87 12.03
CA TYR A 169 -1.92 -9.17 10.64
C TYR A 169 -3.04 -9.84 9.82
N THR A 170 -4.00 -10.47 10.49
CA THR A 170 -5.00 -11.29 9.82
C THR A 170 -6.37 -10.63 9.71
N HIS A 171 -6.70 -9.70 10.60
CA HIS A 171 -8.08 -9.24 10.74
C HIS A 171 -8.27 -7.73 10.64
N LEU A 172 -7.20 -6.92 10.52
CA LEU A 172 -7.23 -5.45 10.59
C LEU A 172 -8.07 -4.96 11.78
N ARG A 173 -8.01 -5.67 12.91
CA ARG A 173 -8.63 -5.26 14.17
C ARG A 173 -7.59 -4.49 14.97
N ALA A 174 -7.99 -3.35 15.51
CA ALA A 174 -7.19 -2.63 16.49
C ALA A 174 -7.04 -3.48 17.78
N HIS A 175 -5.87 -3.41 18.37
CA HIS A 175 -5.58 -3.98 19.68
C HIS A 175 -5.77 -2.90 20.73
#